data_15ca120762a7688d01d887798c840283
#
_entry.id   15ca120762a7688d01d887798c840283
#
_cell.length_a   1.000
_cell.length_b   1.000
_cell.length_c   1.000
_cell.angle_alpha   90.00
_cell.angle_beta   90.00
_cell.angle_gamma   90.00
#
_symmetry.space_group_name_H-M   'P 1'
#
loop_
_entity.id
_entity.type
_entity.pdbx_description
1 polymer ?
#
loop_
_entity_poly.entity_id
_entity_poly.type
_entity_poly.pdbx_seq_one_letter_code
_entity_poly.pdbx_strand_id
1 'polypeptide(L)'
;TVGKLKPNRWYWFQFSVNGEESVIGRTRTMPKRFTSPKEMSFAFASCQSLEQGYFTAYDSMAQDELDLVFHLGDYIYEYTAGNQGTIRKHHGKEIESLSDYRVRHAQYKMDPLLQKMHARCPWFVTWDDHELDNNCADDISEQKNVKPVDFLIRRAAAYQAYYENMPLRRTSIPSGTSMKLYRKGSFGQLAEFSVLDGRQYRSNQPNNDVRSPINEAALNPGSTMLGTEQRNWLKQSLIQSRGTWNIIAQQVMMGMVGTSNNKKSLNYSMDQWPGYTHERMDLLRFMEDRKISNPVVLTGDIHSNWANELRKDDRKMDTPTVAAEFVGTSIASGGDGQDRIKNQDKLISDNPFIKFHNRQRGYVKCTLTQKTWTCLLYTTDAADE
;
A
#
# COMPACT_ATOMS: atom_id res chain seq x y z
N THR A 1 -9.36 -23.59 3.10
CA THR A 1 -10.54 -22.70 2.97
C THR A 1 -11.65 -23.24 3.83
N VAL A 2 -12.18 -22.43 4.73
CA VAL A 2 -13.34 -22.73 5.54
C VAL A 2 -14.59 -22.18 4.82
N GLY A 3 -15.57 -23.05 4.58
CA GLY A 3 -16.81 -22.67 3.90
C GLY A 3 -17.99 -22.56 4.87
N LYS A 4 -19.17 -22.14 4.34
CA LYS A 4 -20.45 -22.07 5.06
C LYS A 4 -20.48 -21.12 6.27
N LEU A 5 -19.54 -20.17 6.37
CA LEU A 5 -19.56 -19.14 7.41
C LEU A 5 -20.71 -18.15 7.17
N LYS A 6 -21.40 -17.74 8.25
CA LYS A 6 -22.43 -16.70 8.16
C LYS A 6 -21.80 -15.34 7.88
N PRO A 7 -22.38 -14.48 7.04
CA PRO A 7 -21.87 -13.14 6.77
C PRO A 7 -22.02 -12.23 8.01
N ASN A 8 -21.18 -11.21 8.07
CA ASN A 8 -21.15 -10.20 9.12
C ASN A 8 -21.02 -10.81 10.53
N ARG A 9 -20.10 -11.77 10.68
CA ARG A 9 -19.85 -12.46 11.94
C ARG A 9 -18.37 -12.53 12.25
N TRP A 10 -18.04 -12.39 13.52
CA TRP A 10 -16.75 -12.70 14.08
C TRP A 10 -16.62 -14.20 14.30
N TYR A 11 -15.43 -14.73 14.02
CA TYR A 11 -15.02 -16.10 14.22
C TYR A 11 -13.64 -16.12 14.87
N TRP A 12 -13.41 -17.10 15.71
CA TRP A 12 -12.11 -17.38 16.29
C TRP A 12 -11.58 -18.66 15.67
N PHE A 13 -10.29 -18.72 15.49
CA PHE A 13 -9.62 -19.88 14.93
C PHE A 13 -8.30 -20.13 15.67
N GLN A 14 -7.89 -21.40 15.71
CA GLN A 14 -6.62 -21.86 16.23
C GLN A 14 -6.12 -22.96 15.31
N PHE A 15 -4.82 -22.99 15.08
CA PHE A 15 -4.18 -24.07 14.34
C PHE A 15 -3.51 -25.00 15.33
N SER A 16 -3.58 -26.33 15.04
CA SER A 16 -2.88 -27.35 15.81
C SER A 16 -2.10 -28.25 14.85
N VAL A 17 -0.85 -28.52 15.19
CA VAL A 17 0.04 -29.43 14.46
C VAL A 17 0.95 -30.17 15.43
N ASN A 18 0.99 -31.47 15.38
CA ASN A 18 1.84 -32.32 16.23
C ASN A 18 1.73 -32.05 17.75
N GLY A 19 0.54 -31.63 18.20
CA GLY A 19 0.30 -31.30 19.62
C GLY A 19 0.62 -29.86 20.01
N GLU A 20 1.26 -29.10 19.14
CA GLU A 20 1.47 -27.66 19.32
C GLU A 20 0.28 -26.85 18.83
N GLU A 21 -0.07 -25.80 19.52
CA GLU A 21 -1.20 -24.93 19.21
C GLU A 21 -0.73 -23.50 18.94
N SER A 22 -1.29 -22.88 17.90
CA SER A 22 -1.09 -21.46 17.65
C SER A 22 -1.82 -20.59 18.68
N VAL A 23 -1.47 -19.29 18.72
CA VAL A 23 -2.35 -18.28 19.36
C VAL A 23 -3.74 -18.32 18.71
N ILE A 24 -4.75 -17.98 19.50
CA ILE A 24 -6.12 -17.85 19.00
C ILE A 24 -6.22 -16.57 18.18
N GLY A 25 -6.52 -16.72 16.89
CA GLY A 25 -6.79 -15.60 16.00
C GLY A 25 -8.29 -15.30 15.89
N ARG A 26 -8.60 -14.05 15.57
CA ARG A 26 -9.95 -13.55 15.32
C ARG A 26 -10.09 -13.07 13.89
N THR A 27 -11.16 -13.40 13.23
CA THR A 27 -11.45 -12.91 11.88
C THR A 27 -12.92 -12.59 11.72
N ARG A 28 -13.26 -11.77 10.74
CA ARG A 28 -14.64 -11.38 10.44
C ARG A 28 -14.99 -11.69 9.00
N THR A 29 -16.18 -12.25 8.80
CA THR A 29 -16.79 -12.31 7.48
C THR A 29 -17.43 -10.98 7.12
N MET A 30 -17.24 -10.54 5.87
CA MET A 30 -17.84 -9.29 5.40
C MET A 30 -19.38 -9.35 5.41
N PRO A 31 -20.07 -8.21 5.58
CA PRO A 31 -21.51 -8.11 5.37
C PRO A 31 -21.90 -8.57 3.96
N LYS A 32 -23.13 -9.04 3.78
CA LYS A 32 -23.64 -9.36 2.44
C LYS A 32 -23.60 -8.12 1.54
N ARG A 33 -23.26 -8.32 0.26
CA ARG A 33 -23.06 -7.24 -0.73
C ARG A 33 -24.20 -6.22 -0.83
N PHE A 34 -25.46 -6.64 -0.60
CA PHE A 34 -26.63 -5.78 -0.72
C PHE A 34 -27.19 -5.30 0.62
N THR A 35 -26.44 -5.43 1.69
CA THR A 35 -26.80 -4.85 3.00
C THR A 35 -26.15 -3.46 3.15
N SER A 36 -26.75 -2.62 4.00
CA SER A 36 -26.27 -1.27 4.29
C SER A 36 -25.77 -1.20 5.73
N PRO A 37 -24.50 -1.58 6.00
CA PRO A 37 -23.91 -1.42 7.32
C PRO A 37 -23.92 0.05 7.73
N LYS A 38 -24.08 0.31 9.03
CA LYS A 38 -24.09 1.68 9.56
C LYS A 38 -22.68 2.30 9.54
N GLU A 39 -21.69 1.46 9.85
CA GLU A 39 -20.32 1.89 10.05
C GLU A 39 -19.34 0.79 9.64
N MET A 40 -18.15 1.18 9.26
CA MET A 40 -16.98 0.35 9.05
C MET A 40 -15.76 1.06 9.64
N SER A 41 -14.97 0.35 10.44
CA SER A 41 -13.70 0.84 10.96
C SER A 41 -12.58 -0.03 10.44
N PHE A 42 -11.53 0.58 9.88
CA PHE A 42 -10.36 -0.14 9.42
C PHE A 42 -9.08 0.68 9.64
N ALA A 43 -7.96 0.01 9.68
CA ALA A 43 -6.66 0.67 9.64
C ALA A 43 -5.92 0.34 8.34
N PHE A 44 -4.98 1.19 7.95
CA PHE A 44 -3.99 0.82 6.95
C PHE A 44 -2.58 1.21 7.39
N ALA A 45 -1.62 0.40 6.96
CA ALA A 45 -0.21 0.50 7.31
C ALA A 45 0.66 0.02 6.16
N SER A 46 1.95 0.37 6.20
CA SER A 46 2.97 -0.07 5.24
C SER A 46 4.37 0.11 5.84
N CYS A 47 5.40 -0.36 5.15
CA CYS A 47 6.79 0.03 5.35
C CYS A 47 7.28 -0.26 6.78
N GLN A 48 7.41 -1.55 7.10
CA GLN A 48 7.82 -2.01 8.43
C GLN A 48 9.25 -2.57 8.44
N SER A 49 10.29 -1.73 8.14
CA SER A 49 11.67 -2.20 8.16
C SER A 49 12.09 -2.70 9.54
N LEU A 50 12.45 -3.97 9.62
CA LEU A 50 12.89 -4.61 10.87
C LEU A 50 14.16 -3.95 11.44
N GLU A 51 15.05 -3.47 10.58
CA GLU A 51 16.33 -2.90 11.01
C GLU A 51 16.22 -1.46 11.53
N GLN A 52 15.11 -0.77 11.19
CA GLN A 52 14.95 0.65 11.50
C GLN A 52 14.07 0.95 12.71
N GLY A 53 13.43 -0.06 13.30
CA GLY A 53 12.62 0.16 14.49
C GLY A 53 11.91 -1.11 14.98
N TYR A 54 11.25 -0.97 16.13
CA TYR A 54 10.27 -1.94 16.61
C TYR A 54 8.91 -1.65 15.99
N PHE A 55 7.99 -2.61 16.04
CA PHE A 55 6.67 -2.46 15.44
C PHE A 55 5.63 -1.98 16.47
N THR A 56 6.01 -1.02 17.32
CA THR A 56 5.20 -0.50 18.44
C THR A 56 3.84 0.03 18.02
N ALA A 57 3.74 0.60 16.81
CA ALA A 57 2.47 1.05 16.26
C ALA A 57 1.39 -0.06 16.20
N TYR A 58 1.79 -1.33 16.05
CA TYR A 58 0.84 -2.44 16.08
C TYR A 58 0.26 -2.72 17.46
N ASP A 59 0.96 -2.36 18.54
CA ASP A 59 0.40 -2.49 19.88
C ASP A 59 -0.80 -1.55 20.08
N SER A 60 -0.65 -0.30 19.68
CA SER A 60 -1.74 0.69 19.69
C SER A 60 -2.87 0.28 18.73
N MET A 61 -2.52 -0.14 17.49
CA MET A 61 -3.51 -0.59 16.50
C MET A 61 -4.33 -1.79 16.99
N ALA A 62 -3.72 -2.71 17.76
CA ALA A 62 -4.38 -3.87 18.32
C ALA A 62 -5.39 -3.53 19.43
N GLN A 63 -5.34 -2.34 20.00
CA GLN A 63 -6.32 -1.84 20.96
C GLN A 63 -7.56 -1.24 20.28
N ASP A 64 -7.45 -0.88 19.01
CA ASP A 64 -8.56 -0.36 18.23
C ASP A 64 -9.58 -1.47 17.86
N GLU A 65 -10.87 -1.11 17.84
CA GLU A 65 -11.90 -1.97 17.27
C GLU A 65 -11.96 -1.79 15.76
N LEU A 66 -11.35 -2.72 15.05
CA LEU A 66 -11.21 -2.70 13.59
C LEU A 66 -11.94 -3.87 12.94
N ASP A 67 -12.60 -3.62 11.83
CA ASP A 67 -13.21 -4.64 10.97
C ASP A 67 -12.16 -5.37 10.11
N LEU A 68 -11.12 -4.64 9.68
CA LEU A 68 -9.99 -5.17 8.90
C LEU A 68 -8.79 -4.21 8.91
N VAL A 69 -7.66 -4.74 8.44
CA VAL A 69 -6.44 -3.94 8.13
C VAL A 69 -6.11 -4.07 6.65
N PHE A 70 -5.73 -2.96 6.01
CA PHE A 70 -4.99 -2.97 4.75
C PHE A 70 -3.49 -2.83 5.04
N HIS A 71 -2.66 -3.72 4.47
CA HIS A 71 -1.21 -3.55 4.42
C HIS A 71 -0.81 -3.29 2.97
N LEU A 72 -0.22 -2.12 2.74
CA LEU A 72 -0.04 -1.54 1.41
C LEU A 72 1.37 -1.76 0.82
N GLY A 73 2.10 -2.73 1.35
CA GLY A 73 3.41 -3.10 0.87
C GLY A 73 4.54 -2.84 1.86
N ASP A 74 5.74 -3.27 1.51
CA ASP A 74 6.94 -3.25 2.36
C ASP A 74 6.71 -3.99 3.69
N TYR A 75 6.07 -5.15 3.59
CA TYR A 75 5.89 -6.04 4.73
C TYR A 75 7.21 -6.70 5.16
N ILE A 76 8.10 -6.93 4.22
CA ILE A 76 9.51 -7.32 4.44
C ILE A 76 10.42 -6.39 3.62
N TYR A 77 11.72 -6.42 3.93
CA TYR A 77 12.77 -5.74 3.17
C TYR A 77 13.84 -6.75 2.76
N GLU A 78 14.31 -6.67 1.51
CA GLU A 78 15.24 -7.63 0.89
C GLU A 78 16.69 -7.50 1.35
N TYR A 79 17.07 -6.36 1.86
CA TYR A 79 18.46 -5.95 2.07
C TYR A 79 19.30 -6.87 2.95
N THR A 80 20.61 -6.83 2.72
CA THR A 80 21.65 -7.45 3.56
C THR A 80 21.58 -6.93 5.00
N ALA A 81 21.90 -7.79 5.96
CA ALA A 81 21.94 -7.46 7.39
C ALA A 81 22.78 -6.22 7.69
N GLY A 82 22.20 -5.26 8.41
CA GLY A 82 22.83 -4.00 8.82
C GLY A 82 22.88 -2.93 7.73
N ASN A 83 22.24 -3.15 6.58
CA ASN A 83 22.27 -2.18 5.48
C ASN A 83 21.29 -1.01 5.71
N GLN A 84 20.18 -1.26 6.38
CA GLN A 84 19.11 -0.26 6.58
C GLN A 84 19.10 0.36 7.99
N GLY A 85 19.67 -0.32 8.98
CA GLY A 85 19.65 0.15 10.36
C GLY A 85 20.37 -0.81 11.31
N THR A 86 20.31 -0.50 12.60
CA THR A 86 21.05 -1.25 13.64
C THR A 86 20.20 -1.65 14.84
N ILE A 87 18.93 -1.25 14.89
CA ILE A 87 18.03 -1.55 16.03
C ILE A 87 17.78 -3.05 16.12
N ARG A 88 17.48 -3.67 14.99
CA ARG A 88 17.44 -5.12 14.79
C ARG A 88 18.23 -5.45 13.55
N LYS A 89 18.57 -6.71 13.31
CA LYS A 89 19.34 -7.09 12.12
C LYS A 89 18.61 -8.14 11.32
N HIS A 90 18.59 -7.97 10.01
CA HIS A 90 18.20 -9.04 9.10
C HIS A 90 19.11 -10.25 9.25
N HIS A 91 18.63 -11.42 8.91
CA HIS A 91 19.46 -12.62 8.83
C HIS A 91 20.08 -12.71 7.43
N GLY A 92 21.41 -12.81 7.35
CA GLY A 92 22.13 -13.09 6.12
C GLY A 92 22.32 -11.90 5.18
N LYS A 93 22.54 -12.24 3.92
CA LYS A 93 22.70 -11.31 2.80
C LYS A 93 21.35 -10.87 2.22
N GLU A 94 21.38 -10.06 1.18
CA GLU A 94 20.21 -9.75 0.36
C GLU A 94 19.55 -11.05 -0.14
N ILE A 95 18.23 -11.06 -0.06
CA ILE A 95 17.45 -12.28 -0.35
C ILE A 95 17.15 -12.40 -1.84
N GLU A 96 17.41 -13.58 -2.39
CA GLU A 96 17.19 -13.89 -3.82
C GLU A 96 16.49 -15.23 -4.03
N SER A 97 16.80 -16.23 -3.20
CA SER A 97 16.23 -17.57 -3.33
C SER A 97 14.92 -17.72 -2.55
N LEU A 98 14.12 -18.71 -2.90
CA LEU A 98 12.88 -19.05 -2.18
C LEU A 98 13.17 -19.33 -0.69
N SER A 99 14.29 -19.98 -0.37
CA SER A 99 14.68 -20.21 1.02
C SER A 99 14.95 -18.91 1.76
N ASP A 100 15.64 -17.97 1.12
CA ASP A 100 15.97 -16.67 1.72
C ASP A 100 14.68 -15.87 2.00
N TYR A 101 13.76 -15.79 1.04
CA TYR A 101 12.46 -15.12 1.22
C TYR A 101 11.64 -15.76 2.34
N ARG A 102 11.61 -17.10 2.44
CA ARG A 102 10.92 -17.80 3.53
C ARG A 102 11.50 -17.46 4.90
N VAL A 103 12.83 -17.44 5.02
CA VAL A 103 13.53 -17.07 6.25
C VAL A 103 13.25 -15.62 6.62
N ARG A 104 13.26 -14.70 5.63
CA ARG A 104 12.96 -13.29 5.86
C ARG A 104 11.52 -13.08 6.34
N HIS A 105 10.53 -13.71 5.71
CA HIS A 105 9.14 -13.68 6.18
C HIS A 105 9.01 -14.25 7.59
N ALA A 106 9.67 -15.37 7.88
CA ALA A 106 9.67 -15.97 9.22
C ALA A 106 10.24 -15.01 10.26
N GLN A 107 11.37 -14.35 9.95
CA GLN A 107 12.00 -13.39 10.84
C GLN A 107 11.07 -12.21 11.19
N TYR A 108 10.39 -11.61 10.22
CA TYR A 108 9.42 -10.55 10.48
C TYR A 108 8.24 -11.03 11.32
N LYS A 109 7.74 -12.23 11.03
CA LYS A 109 6.62 -12.85 11.76
C LYS A 109 6.96 -13.32 13.16
N MET A 110 8.22 -13.30 13.56
CA MET A 110 8.62 -13.51 14.98
C MET A 110 8.34 -12.28 15.86
N ASP A 111 8.08 -11.11 15.27
CA ASP A 111 7.75 -9.91 16.06
C ASP A 111 6.42 -10.11 16.81
N PRO A 112 6.40 -9.99 18.16
CA PRO A 112 5.21 -10.28 18.95
C PRO A 112 4.07 -9.29 18.74
N LEU A 113 4.37 -8.04 18.42
CA LEU A 113 3.35 -7.01 18.19
C LEU A 113 2.68 -7.21 16.82
N LEU A 114 3.46 -7.60 15.81
CA LEU A 114 2.92 -8.00 14.51
C LEU A 114 2.03 -9.25 14.62
N GLN A 115 2.47 -10.26 15.41
CA GLN A 115 1.65 -11.45 15.69
C GLN A 115 0.35 -11.09 16.40
N LYS A 116 0.42 -10.22 17.42
CA LYS A 116 -0.75 -9.72 18.15
C LYS A 116 -1.75 -9.06 17.19
N MET A 117 -1.26 -8.21 16.27
CA MET A 117 -2.13 -7.53 15.34
C MET A 117 -2.71 -8.46 14.26
N HIS A 118 -1.94 -9.43 13.76
CA HIS A 118 -2.47 -10.46 12.86
C HIS A 118 -3.56 -11.33 13.51
N ALA A 119 -3.45 -11.58 14.80
CA ALA A 119 -4.47 -12.33 15.54
C ALA A 119 -5.75 -11.52 15.81
N ARG A 120 -5.76 -10.21 15.62
CA ARG A 120 -6.83 -9.31 16.04
C ARG A 120 -7.99 -9.19 15.05
N CYS A 121 -7.71 -9.14 13.73
CA CYS A 121 -8.72 -8.96 12.70
C CYS A 121 -8.22 -9.42 11.31
N PRO A 122 -9.09 -9.53 10.28
CA PRO A 122 -8.67 -9.89 8.93
C PRO A 122 -7.80 -8.82 8.28
N TRP A 123 -6.87 -9.28 7.43
CA TRP A 123 -5.97 -8.42 6.66
C TRP A 123 -6.22 -8.52 5.16
N PHE A 124 -6.17 -7.38 4.48
CA PHE A 124 -6.03 -7.26 3.02
C PHE A 124 -4.64 -6.72 2.73
N VAL A 125 -3.82 -7.54 2.13
CA VAL A 125 -2.41 -7.24 1.88
C VAL A 125 -2.15 -7.02 0.39
N THR A 126 -1.23 -6.13 0.06
CA THR A 126 -0.58 -6.08 -1.24
C THR A 126 0.90 -5.92 -1.01
N TRP A 127 1.73 -6.30 -1.97
CA TRP A 127 3.15 -5.97 -1.95
C TRP A 127 3.39 -4.56 -2.47
N ASP A 128 4.59 -4.05 -2.18
CA ASP A 128 5.21 -2.98 -2.95
C ASP A 128 6.50 -3.53 -3.58
N ASP A 129 7.59 -2.81 -3.57
CA ASP A 129 8.84 -3.24 -4.18
C ASP A 129 9.68 -4.13 -3.26
N HIS A 130 9.81 -3.80 -1.98
CA HIS A 130 10.70 -4.48 -1.05
C HIS A 130 10.33 -5.95 -0.75
N GLU A 131 9.12 -6.38 -1.10
CA GLU A 131 8.80 -7.81 -1.11
C GLU A 131 9.55 -8.58 -2.21
N LEU A 132 10.18 -7.87 -3.14
CA LEU A 132 10.96 -8.42 -4.25
C LEU A 132 12.32 -7.74 -4.39
N ASP A 133 12.36 -6.47 -4.80
CA ASP A 133 13.55 -5.68 -5.11
C ASP A 133 13.18 -4.20 -5.23
N ASN A 134 13.93 -3.32 -4.55
CA ASN A 134 13.65 -1.88 -4.49
C ASN A 134 13.37 -1.29 -5.88
N ASN A 135 12.36 -0.44 -5.98
CA ASN A 135 11.92 0.24 -7.21
C ASN A 135 11.74 -0.66 -8.44
N CYS A 136 11.52 -1.96 -8.28
CA CYS A 136 11.32 -2.87 -9.41
C CYS A 136 10.10 -2.50 -10.27
N ALA A 137 10.18 -2.81 -11.57
CA ALA A 137 9.11 -2.59 -12.53
C ALA A 137 8.99 -3.78 -13.47
N ASP A 138 7.88 -4.54 -13.38
CA ASP A 138 7.63 -5.77 -14.14
C ASP A 138 8.82 -6.75 -14.07
N ASP A 139 9.59 -6.92 -15.14
CA ASP A 139 10.76 -7.81 -15.23
C ASP A 139 12.10 -7.07 -15.07
N ILE A 140 12.06 -5.83 -14.58
CA ILE A 140 13.22 -4.96 -14.46
C ILE A 140 13.57 -4.75 -12.98
N SER A 141 14.80 -5.13 -12.61
CA SER A 141 15.42 -4.83 -11.32
C SER A 141 15.91 -3.38 -11.26
N GLU A 142 15.99 -2.80 -10.06
CA GLU A 142 16.72 -1.55 -9.81
C GLU A 142 18.18 -1.68 -10.23
N GLN A 143 18.77 -2.84 -10.06
CA GLN A 143 20.17 -3.12 -10.37
C GLN A 143 20.35 -3.32 -11.88
N LYS A 144 20.93 -2.34 -12.56
CA LYS A 144 21.09 -2.29 -14.03
C LYS A 144 21.83 -3.47 -14.66
N ASN A 145 22.63 -4.20 -13.88
CA ASN A 145 23.36 -5.38 -14.32
C ASN A 145 22.57 -6.69 -14.20
N VAL A 146 21.41 -6.69 -13.58
CA VAL A 146 20.55 -7.87 -13.46
C VAL A 146 19.75 -8.03 -14.75
N LYS A 147 19.87 -9.22 -15.37
CA LYS A 147 19.10 -9.53 -16.58
C LYS A 147 17.65 -9.85 -16.24
N PRO A 148 16.69 -9.51 -17.11
CA PRO A 148 15.28 -9.83 -16.89
C PRO A 148 15.01 -11.32 -16.56
N VAL A 149 15.72 -12.24 -17.22
CA VAL A 149 15.54 -13.67 -16.95
C VAL A 149 15.94 -14.05 -15.51
N ASP A 150 17.03 -13.50 -15.00
CA ASP A 150 17.51 -13.77 -13.64
C ASP A 150 16.59 -13.12 -12.62
N PHE A 151 16.14 -11.89 -12.91
CA PHE A 151 15.15 -11.17 -12.09
C PHE A 151 13.81 -11.92 -12.02
N LEU A 152 13.33 -12.48 -13.10
CA LEU A 152 12.09 -13.29 -13.13
C LEU A 152 12.19 -14.56 -12.29
N ILE A 153 13.38 -15.18 -12.18
CA ILE A 153 13.62 -16.31 -11.27
C ILE A 153 13.49 -15.86 -9.81
N ARG A 154 14.11 -14.71 -9.44
CA ARG A 154 13.97 -14.09 -8.12
C ARG A 154 12.50 -13.77 -7.83
N ARG A 155 11.79 -13.18 -8.81
CA ARG A 155 10.36 -12.85 -8.70
C ARG A 155 9.48 -14.07 -8.42
N ALA A 156 9.72 -15.18 -9.09
CA ALA A 156 8.98 -16.41 -8.82
C ALA A 156 9.18 -16.92 -7.39
N ALA A 157 10.41 -16.84 -6.87
CA ALA A 157 10.74 -17.20 -5.50
C ALA A 157 10.04 -16.28 -4.48
N ALA A 158 10.09 -14.96 -4.70
CA ALA A 158 9.45 -13.96 -3.87
C ALA A 158 7.92 -14.15 -3.83
N TYR A 159 7.27 -14.33 -4.98
CA TYR A 159 5.83 -14.50 -5.07
C TYR A 159 5.35 -15.79 -4.40
N GLN A 160 6.10 -16.88 -4.53
CA GLN A 160 5.77 -18.11 -3.84
C GLN A 160 5.87 -17.91 -2.32
N ALA A 161 6.96 -17.32 -1.82
CA ALA A 161 7.12 -17.07 -0.39
C ALA A 161 6.05 -16.11 0.15
N TYR A 162 5.71 -15.09 -0.62
CA TYR A 162 4.63 -14.15 -0.26
C TYR A 162 3.28 -14.88 -0.14
N TYR A 163 2.92 -15.71 -1.11
CA TYR A 163 1.68 -16.50 -1.07
C TYR A 163 1.64 -17.45 0.13
N GLU A 164 2.76 -18.11 0.45
CA GLU A 164 2.87 -19.03 1.59
C GLU A 164 2.72 -18.33 2.94
N ASN A 165 3.11 -17.06 3.02
CA ASN A 165 3.17 -16.32 4.27
C ASN A 165 2.03 -15.31 4.47
N MET A 166 1.32 -14.92 3.43
CA MET A 166 0.30 -13.88 3.50
C MET A 166 -1.13 -14.44 3.44
N PRO A 167 -2.14 -13.76 4.05
CA PRO A 167 -3.52 -14.26 4.12
C PRO A 167 -4.25 -14.11 2.78
N LEU A 168 -3.78 -14.82 1.77
CA LEU A 168 -4.29 -14.79 0.41
C LEU A 168 -5.26 -15.94 0.11
N ARG A 169 -6.08 -15.75 -0.90
CA ARG A 169 -7.00 -16.78 -1.39
C ARG A 169 -6.34 -17.62 -2.48
N ARG A 170 -6.93 -18.78 -2.78
CA ARG A 170 -6.46 -19.67 -3.87
C ARG A 170 -6.42 -19.01 -5.25
N THR A 171 -7.21 -17.96 -5.48
CA THR A 171 -7.17 -17.16 -6.71
C THR A 171 -5.84 -16.42 -6.92
N SER A 172 -5.03 -16.31 -5.88
CA SER A 172 -3.70 -15.69 -5.93
C SER A 172 -2.57 -16.71 -5.85
N ILE A 173 -2.82 -18.01 -6.09
CA ILE A 173 -1.74 -19.00 -6.20
C ILE A 173 -0.81 -18.59 -7.34
N PRO A 174 0.51 -18.44 -7.08
CA PRO A 174 1.48 -18.09 -8.10
C PRO A 174 1.53 -19.12 -9.24
N SER A 175 1.76 -18.64 -10.44
CA SER A 175 2.02 -19.46 -11.62
C SER A 175 3.37 -19.02 -12.21
N GLY A 176 4.46 -19.67 -11.79
CA GLY A 176 5.82 -19.27 -12.16
C GLY A 176 6.11 -17.83 -11.73
N THR A 177 6.41 -16.97 -12.69
CA THR A 177 6.78 -15.58 -12.49
C THR A 177 5.59 -14.62 -12.31
N SER A 178 4.36 -15.12 -12.29
CA SER A 178 3.15 -14.30 -12.20
C SER A 178 2.28 -14.68 -11.01
N MET A 179 1.67 -13.69 -10.37
CA MET A 179 0.68 -13.90 -9.32
C MET A 179 -0.42 -12.84 -9.41
N LYS A 180 -1.67 -13.27 -9.56
CA LYS A 180 -2.80 -12.34 -9.57
C LYS A 180 -3.08 -11.84 -8.15
N LEU A 181 -2.52 -10.69 -7.79
CA LEU A 181 -2.69 -10.10 -6.48
C LEU A 181 -3.83 -9.08 -6.41
N TYR A 182 -4.03 -8.30 -7.47
CA TYR A 182 -5.10 -7.31 -7.49
C TYR A 182 -6.48 -7.96 -7.38
N ARG A 183 -7.29 -7.42 -6.50
CA ARG A 183 -8.59 -7.98 -6.14
C ARG A 183 -9.52 -6.94 -5.56
N LYS A 184 -10.82 -7.28 -5.48
CA LYS A 184 -11.81 -6.43 -4.81
C LYS A 184 -12.50 -7.13 -3.65
N GLY A 185 -13.02 -6.31 -2.76
CA GLY A 185 -13.90 -6.71 -1.68
C GLY A 185 -15.01 -5.69 -1.47
N SER A 186 -15.94 -6.00 -0.58
CA SER A 186 -17.01 -5.08 -0.21
C SER A 186 -17.41 -5.24 1.26
N PHE A 187 -17.76 -4.13 1.87
CA PHE A 187 -18.38 -4.08 3.18
C PHE A 187 -19.86 -3.67 3.02
N GLY A 188 -20.66 -4.62 2.54
CA GLY A 188 -22.03 -4.34 2.12
C GLY A 188 -22.06 -3.30 0.98
N GLN A 189 -22.99 -2.34 1.09
CA GLN A 189 -23.08 -1.16 0.22
C GLN A 189 -22.40 0.07 0.83
N LEU A 190 -21.79 -0.05 2.02
CA LEU A 190 -21.09 1.06 2.63
C LEU A 190 -19.78 1.35 1.91
N ALA A 191 -18.99 0.31 1.61
CA ALA A 191 -17.73 0.45 0.91
C ALA A 191 -17.49 -0.70 -0.07
N GLU A 192 -17.00 -0.38 -1.26
CA GLU A 192 -16.31 -1.34 -2.14
C GLU A 192 -14.84 -0.93 -2.23
N PHE A 193 -13.93 -1.90 -2.22
CA PHE A 193 -12.50 -1.63 -2.27
C PHE A 193 -11.79 -2.49 -3.30
N SER A 194 -10.90 -1.85 -4.04
CA SER A 194 -9.99 -2.44 -5.01
C SER A 194 -8.58 -2.34 -4.47
N VAL A 195 -7.96 -3.50 -4.22
CA VAL A 195 -6.55 -3.60 -3.84
C VAL A 195 -5.75 -3.81 -5.11
N LEU A 196 -4.79 -2.94 -5.36
CA LEU A 196 -4.01 -2.90 -6.60
C LEU A 196 -2.63 -3.54 -6.44
N ASP A 197 -2.02 -3.83 -7.56
CA ASP A 197 -0.64 -4.24 -7.74
C ASP A 197 0.04 -3.22 -8.67
N GLY A 198 0.80 -2.32 -8.09
CA GLY A 198 1.49 -1.24 -8.80
C GLY A 198 2.89 -1.61 -9.27
N ARG A 199 3.34 -2.87 -9.11
CA ARG A 199 4.71 -3.28 -9.44
C ARG A 199 4.79 -4.28 -10.59
N GLN A 200 4.01 -5.36 -10.57
CA GLN A 200 4.12 -6.48 -11.50
C GLN A 200 3.82 -6.12 -12.96
N TYR A 201 3.00 -5.11 -13.21
CA TYR A 201 2.47 -4.82 -14.55
C TYR A 201 2.91 -3.47 -15.10
N ARG A 202 3.71 -2.72 -14.35
CA ARG A 202 4.05 -1.35 -14.73
C ARG A 202 5.20 -1.30 -15.75
N SER A 203 5.18 -0.30 -16.58
CA SER A 203 6.32 0.06 -17.41
C SER A 203 7.49 0.51 -16.55
N ASN A 204 8.73 0.40 -17.06
CA ASN A 204 9.89 0.97 -16.40
C ASN A 204 9.69 2.47 -16.11
N GLN A 205 10.26 2.93 -15.00
CA GLN A 205 10.16 4.33 -14.60
C GLN A 205 10.79 5.25 -15.67
N PRO A 206 10.08 6.31 -16.09
CA PRO A 206 10.65 7.26 -17.04
C PRO A 206 11.85 7.99 -16.42
N ASN A 207 12.67 8.59 -17.29
CA ASN A 207 13.85 9.35 -16.88
C ASN A 207 14.86 8.55 -16.01
N ASN A 208 14.95 7.24 -16.18
CA ASN A 208 15.79 6.33 -15.37
C ASN A 208 15.55 6.47 -13.86
N ASP A 209 14.30 6.63 -13.47
CA ASP A 209 13.85 6.86 -12.08
C ASP A 209 14.43 8.12 -11.40
N VAL A 210 15.04 9.02 -12.16
CA VAL A 210 15.54 10.29 -11.62
C VAL A 210 14.39 11.29 -11.51
N ARG A 211 14.25 11.91 -10.33
CA ARG A 211 13.26 13.00 -10.13
C ARG A 211 13.38 14.06 -11.20
N SER A 212 12.30 14.32 -11.92
CA SER A 212 12.30 15.16 -13.12
C SER A 212 11.02 16.00 -13.21
N PRO A 213 11.02 17.10 -14.00
CA PRO A 213 9.77 17.74 -14.38
C PRO A 213 8.88 16.77 -15.16
N ILE A 214 7.57 17.03 -15.17
CA ILE A 214 6.65 16.30 -16.05
C ILE A 214 7.03 16.66 -17.49
N ASN A 215 7.51 15.67 -18.23
CA ASN A 215 7.99 15.77 -19.61
C ASN A 215 7.31 14.73 -20.51
N GLU A 216 7.71 14.64 -21.76
CA GLU A 216 7.15 13.71 -22.73
C GLU A 216 7.23 12.25 -22.28
N ALA A 217 8.31 11.86 -21.57
CA ALA A 217 8.46 10.50 -21.05
C ALA A 217 7.40 10.17 -19.99
N ALA A 218 7.15 11.08 -19.05
CA ALA A 218 6.09 10.91 -18.02
C ALA A 218 4.66 11.04 -18.59
N LEU A 219 4.51 11.73 -19.74
CA LEU A 219 3.24 11.89 -20.46
C LEU A 219 3.00 10.82 -21.54
N ASN A 220 3.92 9.87 -21.69
CA ASN A 220 3.82 8.84 -22.71
C ASN A 220 2.56 7.98 -22.50
N PRO A 221 1.61 7.95 -23.48
CA PRO A 221 0.39 7.15 -23.37
C PRO A 221 0.64 5.63 -23.41
N GLY A 222 1.83 5.21 -23.85
CA GLY A 222 2.25 3.80 -23.82
C GLY A 222 2.77 3.34 -22.45
N SER A 223 3.11 4.28 -21.53
CA SER A 223 3.54 3.94 -20.17
C SER A 223 2.34 3.66 -19.28
N THR A 224 2.46 2.64 -18.43
CA THR A 224 1.39 2.21 -17.55
C THR A 224 1.91 1.89 -16.15
N MET A 225 1.15 2.25 -15.13
CA MET A 225 1.33 1.84 -13.73
C MET A 225 0.67 0.48 -13.47
N LEU A 226 -0.50 0.24 -14.06
CA LEU A 226 -1.35 -0.91 -13.72
C LEU A 226 -1.35 -2.02 -14.77
N GLY A 227 -0.82 -1.76 -15.95
CA GLY A 227 -1.04 -2.61 -17.10
C GLY A 227 -2.48 -2.56 -17.63
N THR A 228 -2.69 -3.03 -18.84
CA THR A 228 -3.99 -2.93 -19.52
C THR A 228 -5.09 -3.73 -18.83
N GLU A 229 -4.78 -4.96 -18.40
CA GLU A 229 -5.79 -5.84 -17.79
C GLU A 229 -6.27 -5.30 -16.45
N GLN A 230 -5.36 -4.96 -15.54
CA GLN A 230 -5.71 -4.46 -14.23
C GLN A 230 -6.41 -3.10 -14.31
N ARG A 231 -5.92 -2.18 -15.17
CA ARG A 231 -6.57 -0.89 -15.41
C ARG A 231 -8.01 -1.05 -15.87
N ASN A 232 -8.27 -1.94 -16.85
CA ASN A 232 -9.62 -2.19 -17.34
C ASN A 232 -10.50 -2.85 -16.28
N TRP A 233 -9.95 -3.79 -15.52
CA TRP A 233 -10.63 -4.41 -14.39
C TRP A 233 -10.99 -3.37 -13.31
N LEU A 234 -10.10 -2.44 -12.98
CA LEU A 234 -10.37 -1.36 -12.03
C LEU A 234 -11.51 -0.47 -12.52
N LYS A 235 -11.45 0.00 -13.77
CA LYS A 235 -12.50 0.82 -14.38
C LYS A 235 -13.86 0.11 -14.37
N GLN A 236 -13.90 -1.17 -14.72
CA GLN A 236 -15.13 -1.97 -14.64
C GLN A 236 -15.62 -2.13 -13.20
N SER A 237 -14.72 -2.37 -12.25
CA SER A 237 -15.06 -2.51 -10.83
C SER A 237 -15.69 -1.24 -10.27
N LEU A 238 -15.15 -0.08 -10.64
CA LEU A 238 -15.69 1.23 -10.24
C LEU A 238 -17.08 1.51 -10.84
N ILE A 239 -17.30 1.21 -12.14
CA ILE A 239 -18.63 1.36 -12.77
C ILE A 239 -19.67 0.44 -12.13
N GLN A 240 -19.29 -0.78 -11.79
CA GLN A 240 -20.18 -1.79 -11.20
C GLN A 240 -20.39 -1.61 -9.72
N SER A 241 -19.66 -0.70 -9.09
CA SER A 241 -19.76 -0.45 -7.67
C SER A 241 -21.14 0.10 -7.29
N ARG A 242 -21.62 -0.38 -6.15
CA ARG A 242 -22.82 0.13 -5.46
C ARG A 242 -22.45 0.65 -4.07
N GLY A 243 -21.17 0.76 -3.79
CA GLY A 243 -20.67 1.30 -2.53
C GLY A 243 -20.88 2.80 -2.44
N THR A 244 -21.21 3.28 -1.24
CA THR A 244 -21.16 4.71 -0.93
C THR A 244 -19.75 5.24 -1.13
N TRP A 245 -18.76 4.48 -0.66
CA TRP A 245 -17.34 4.79 -0.78
C TRP A 245 -16.64 3.80 -1.70
N ASN A 246 -15.83 4.32 -2.62
CA ASN A 246 -15.00 3.53 -3.52
C ASN A 246 -13.53 3.69 -3.11
N ILE A 247 -12.99 2.66 -2.45
CA ILE A 247 -11.63 2.65 -1.92
C ILE A 247 -10.69 2.02 -2.94
N ILE A 248 -9.61 2.73 -3.25
CA ILE A 248 -8.51 2.23 -4.07
C ILE A 248 -7.30 2.12 -3.14
N ALA A 249 -6.98 0.90 -2.71
CA ALA A 249 -5.83 0.60 -1.85
C ALA A 249 -4.64 0.22 -2.73
N GLN A 250 -3.58 1.01 -2.69
CA GLN A 250 -2.43 0.89 -3.58
C GLN A 250 -1.14 1.36 -2.90
N GLN A 251 -0.01 1.25 -3.59
CA GLN A 251 1.31 1.41 -3.01
C GLN A 251 1.78 2.87 -3.01
N VAL A 252 2.02 3.43 -4.17
CA VAL A 252 2.78 4.67 -4.37
C VAL A 252 1.89 5.91 -4.52
N MET A 253 2.37 7.08 -4.12
CA MET A 253 1.58 8.32 -4.09
C MET A 253 0.99 8.69 -5.45
N MET A 254 -0.33 8.97 -5.46
CA MET A 254 -1.04 9.44 -6.64
C MET A 254 -1.02 10.96 -6.77
N GLY A 255 -0.95 11.70 -5.68
CA GLY A 255 -0.80 13.16 -5.68
C GLY A 255 0.46 13.61 -6.42
N MET A 256 0.34 14.64 -7.25
CA MET A 256 1.48 15.17 -8.03
C MET A 256 2.35 16.09 -7.16
N VAL A 257 3.00 15.52 -6.14
CA VAL A 257 3.86 16.29 -5.23
C VAL A 257 5.18 16.64 -5.89
N GLY A 258 5.32 17.90 -6.25
CA GLY A 258 6.53 18.46 -6.81
C GLY A 258 7.41 19.11 -5.76
N THR A 259 8.72 18.96 -5.91
CA THR A 259 9.72 19.65 -5.09
C THR A 259 10.66 20.46 -5.98
N SER A 260 11.10 21.63 -5.52
CA SER A 260 12.03 22.48 -6.26
C SER A 260 13.18 22.92 -5.38
N ASN A 261 14.40 22.71 -5.85
CA ASN A 261 15.61 23.27 -5.26
C ASN A 261 15.87 24.72 -5.74
N ASN A 262 15.36 25.05 -6.93
CA ASN A 262 15.54 26.37 -7.57
C ASN A 262 14.19 26.79 -8.18
N LYS A 263 13.60 27.87 -7.77
CA LYS A 263 12.26 28.44 -8.09
C LYS A 263 11.71 28.31 -9.54
N LYS A 264 12.39 27.62 -10.47
CA LYS A 264 12.02 27.60 -11.90
C LYS A 264 11.21 26.39 -12.35
N SER A 265 11.32 25.23 -11.69
CA SER A 265 10.52 24.04 -12.05
C SER A 265 10.37 23.09 -10.87
N LEU A 266 9.23 22.42 -10.78
CA LEU A 266 8.99 21.34 -9.84
C LEU A 266 9.48 20.01 -10.45
N ASN A 267 10.19 19.21 -9.64
CA ASN A 267 10.59 17.85 -9.96
C ASN A 267 9.74 16.86 -9.18
N TYR A 268 9.31 15.81 -9.84
CA TYR A 268 8.40 14.77 -9.35
C TYR A 268 9.14 13.44 -9.25
N SER A 269 8.71 12.58 -8.35
CA SER A 269 9.18 11.19 -8.33
C SER A 269 8.69 10.46 -9.57
N MET A 270 9.60 9.77 -10.25
CA MET A 270 9.26 8.97 -11.44
C MET A 270 8.82 7.56 -11.06
N ASP A 271 9.12 7.10 -9.85
CA ASP A 271 8.60 5.84 -9.31
C ASP A 271 7.12 5.91 -8.92
N GLN A 272 6.61 7.09 -8.59
CA GLN A 272 5.23 7.33 -8.22
C GLN A 272 4.36 7.69 -9.43
N TRP A 273 3.04 7.88 -9.23
CA TRP A 273 2.10 8.20 -10.30
C TRP A 273 2.46 9.41 -11.18
N PRO A 274 3.19 10.42 -10.72
CA PRO A 274 3.71 11.46 -11.60
C PRO A 274 4.59 10.94 -12.74
N GLY A 275 5.31 9.83 -12.56
CA GLY A 275 6.03 9.16 -13.64
C GLY A 275 5.11 8.56 -14.72
N TYR A 276 3.87 8.31 -14.39
CA TYR A 276 2.82 7.73 -15.25
C TYR A 276 1.65 8.70 -15.41
N THR A 277 1.98 9.98 -15.62
CA THR A 277 1.02 11.10 -15.60
C THR A 277 -0.13 10.89 -16.57
N HIS A 278 0.11 10.33 -17.76
CA HIS A 278 -0.96 10.08 -18.73
C HIS A 278 -2.02 9.12 -18.18
N GLU A 279 -1.63 7.97 -17.65
CA GLU A 279 -2.56 6.98 -17.10
C GLU A 279 -3.27 7.50 -15.84
N ARG A 280 -2.56 8.24 -15.00
CA ARG A 280 -3.12 8.92 -13.83
C ARG A 280 -4.26 9.88 -14.22
N MET A 281 -3.98 10.76 -15.18
CA MET A 281 -4.96 11.73 -15.65
C MET A 281 -6.16 11.04 -16.31
N ASP A 282 -5.94 9.96 -17.07
CA ASP A 282 -7.00 9.17 -17.70
C ASP A 282 -7.88 8.47 -16.66
N LEU A 283 -7.29 7.93 -15.59
CA LEU A 283 -8.04 7.30 -14.51
C LEU A 283 -8.89 8.32 -13.72
N LEU A 284 -8.34 9.47 -13.38
CA LEU A 284 -9.08 10.52 -12.67
C LEU A 284 -10.17 11.14 -13.57
N ARG A 285 -9.90 11.37 -14.84
CA ARG A 285 -10.92 11.79 -15.82
C ARG A 285 -12.06 10.78 -15.90
N PHE A 286 -11.72 9.48 -15.97
CA PHE A 286 -12.72 8.42 -16.00
C PHE A 286 -13.61 8.44 -14.74
N MET A 287 -13.04 8.63 -13.56
CA MET A 287 -13.82 8.72 -12.31
C MET A 287 -14.78 9.93 -12.33
N GLU A 288 -14.31 11.07 -12.80
CA GLU A 288 -15.12 12.29 -12.93
C GLU A 288 -16.26 12.11 -13.93
N ASP A 289 -15.94 11.67 -15.17
CA ASP A 289 -16.90 11.51 -16.26
C ASP A 289 -17.98 10.47 -15.93
N ARG A 290 -17.61 9.41 -15.20
CA ARG A 290 -18.53 8.35 -14.75
C ARG A 290 -19.19 8.65 -13.42
N LYS A 291 -18.88 9.79 -12.79
CA LYS A 291 -19.41 10.21 -11.49
C LYS A 291 -19.29 9.11 -10.44
N ILE A 292 -18.09 8.52 -10.35
CA ILE A 292 -17.82 7.48 -9.36
C ILE A 292 -18.06 8.04 -7.97
N SER A 293 -18.85 7.30 -7.16
CA SER A 293 -19.25 7.77 -5.83
C SER A 293 -18.07 7.77 -4.86
N ASN A 294 -17.75 8.93 -4.31
CA ASN A 294 -16.77 9.15 -3.24
C ASN A 294 -15.49 8.29 -3.38
N PRO A 295 -14.70 8.48 -4.44
CA PRO A 295 -13.46 7.74 -4.59
C PRO A 295 -12.42 8.22 -3.58
N VAL A 296 -11.78 7.27 -2.88
CA VAL A 296 -10.71 7.53 -1.90
C VAL A 296 -9.55 6.59 -2.20
N VAL A 297 -8.34 7.16 -2.28
CA VAL A 297 -7.10 6.42 -2.49
C VAL A 297 -6.37 6.27 -1.16
N LEU A 298 -5.96 5.05 -0.83
CA LEU A 298 -5.09 4.73 0.30
C LEU A 298 -3.73 4.37 -0.26
N THR A 299 -2.69 4.96 0.32
CA THR A 299 -1.31 4.90 -0.20
C THR A 299 -0.31 4.65 0.93
N GLY A 300 0.81 3.99 0.63
CA GLY A 300 1.96 3.73 1.51
C GLY A 300 3.26 4.36 1.00
N ASP A 301 4.35 3.59 0.96
CA ASP A 301 5.64 3.82 0.32
C ASP A 301 6.49 4.97 0.92
N ILE A 302 5.97 6.17 1.03
CA ILE A 302 6.75 7.40 1.18
C ILE A 302 7.18 7.72 2.64
N HIS A 303 6.92 6.84 3.60
CA HIS A 303 7.31 6.99 5.02
C HIS A 303 6.87 8.33 5.66
N SER A 304 5.71 8.84 5.27
CA SER A 304 5.14 10.07 5.79
C SER A 304 3.63 10.12 5.59
N ASN A 305 2.95 10.86 6.45
CA ASN A 305 1.51 11.03 6.37
C ASN A 305 1.14 12.20 5.47
N TRP A 306 0.14 12.00 4.60
CA TRP A 306 -0.42 13.04 3.75
C TRP A 306 -1.93 12.92 3.64
N ALA A 307 -2.58 14.07 3.48
CA ALA A 307 -3.95 14.16 2.97
C ALA A 307 -3.95 15.08 1.76
N ASN A 308 -4.34 14.54 0.60
CA ASN A 308 -4.30 15.23 -0.68
C ASN A 308 -5.67 15.29 -1.32
N GLU A 309 -5.97 16.39 -1.98
CA GLU A 309 -7.05 16.47 -2.97
C GLU A 309 -6.50 16.05 -4.34
N LEU A 310 -7.10 15.04 -4.95
CA LEU A 310 -6.71 14.61 -6.29
C LEU A 310 -7.59 15.24 -7.37
N ARG A 311 -6.94 15.88 -8.33
CA ARG A 311 -7.55 16.44 -9.53
C ARG A 311 -7.02 15.75 -10.78
N LYS A 312 -7.67 15.89 -11.92
CA LYS A 312 -7.12 15.38 -13.19
C LYS A 312 -5.67 15.83 -13.38
N ASP A 313 -5.40 17.08 -13.07
CA ASP A 313 -4.06 17.66 -13.03
C ASP A 313 -3.96 18.51 -11.75
N ASP A 314 -3.26 18.01 -10.72
CA ASP A 314 -3.14 18.68 -9.42
C ASP A 314 -2.42 20.03 -9.51
N ARG A 315 -1.75 20.32 -10.63
CA ARG A 315 -1.13 21.62 -10.90
C ARG A 315 -2.16 22.70 -11.25
N LYS A 316 -3.41 22.31 -11.50
CA LYS A 316 -4.53 23.18 -11.90
C LYS A 316 -5.58 23.20 -10.80
N MET A 317 -5.41 24.11 -9.85
CA MET A 317 -6.27 24.20 -8.67
C MET A 317 -7.69 24.73 -8.94
N ASP A 318 -7.93 25.27 -10.13
CA ASP A 318 -9.23 25.71 -10.61
C ASP A 318 -10.14 24.57 -11.10
N THR A 319 -9.62 23.35 -11.18
CA THR A 319 -10.40 22.16 -11.57
C THR A 319 -11.01 21.45 -10.35
N PRO A 320 -12.15 20.74 -10.51
CA PRO A 320 -12.77 20.02 -9.41
C PRO A 320 -11.87 18.96 -8.77
N THR A 321 -12.02 18.78 -7.45
CA THR A 321 -11.48 17.62 -6.75
C THR A 321 -12.27 16.37 -7.16
N VAL A 322 -11.57 15.35 -7.64
CA VAL A 322 -12.15 14.09 -8.11
C VAL A 322 -12.13 13.03 -7.00
N ALA A 323 -11.04 12.95 -6.24
CA ALA A 323 -10.85 11.98 -5.17
C ALA A 323 -10.07 12.60 -4.00
N ALA A 324 -10.14 11.98 -2.83
CA ALA A 324 -9.21 12.22 -1.75
C ALA A 324 -8.15 11.12 -1.72
N GLU A 325 -6.92 11.48 -1.37
CA GLU A 325 -5.85 10.51 -1.09
C GLU A 325 -5.40 10.67 0.36
N PHE A 326 -5.31 9.54 1.07
CA PHE A 326 -4.66 9.44 2.36
C PHE A 326 -3.44 8.55 2.23
N VAL A 327 -2.28 9.14 2.48
CA VAL A 327 -1.01 8.42 2.52
C VAL A 327 -0.68 8.14 3.98
N GLY A 328 -0.51 6.88 4.30
CA GLY A 328 -0.07 6.44 5.62
C GLY A 328 1.45 6.48 5.71
N THR A 329 1.93 6.88 6.88
CA THR A 329 3.35 6.79 7.19
C THR A 329 3.79 5.32 7.35
N SER A 330 5.07 5.11 7.59
CA SER A 330 5.65 3.78 7.89
C SER A 330 5.38 3.35 9.33
N ILE A 331 5.31 2.04 9.53
CA ILE A 331 5.34 1.43 10.89
C ILE A 331 6.70 1.66 11.55
N ALA A 332 7.80 1.47 10.80
CA ALA A 332 9.17 1.58 11.35
C ALA A 332 10.19 2.13 10.36
N SER A 333 9.92 2.13 9.05
CA SER A 333 10.90 2.54 8.04
C SER A 333 11.19 4.04 8.08
N GLY A 334 12.46 4.41 7.88
CA GLY A 334 12.93 5.80 7.82
C GLY A 334 13.32 6.38 9.19
N GLY A 335 13.56 5.53 10.21
CA GLY A 335 13.99 5.95 11.57
C GLY A 335 12.88 6.66 12.35
N ASP A 336 13.25 7.46 13.36
CA ASP A 336 12.33 8.00 14.40
C ASP A 336 11.27 8.96 13.87
N GLY A 337 11.28 9.45 12.75
CA GLY A 337 10.27 10.38 12.25
C GLY A 337 10.39 11.80 12.81
N GLN A 338 9.50 12.68 12.41
CA GLN A 338 9.45 14.08 12.85
C GLN A 338 8.12 14.75 12.46
N ASP A 339 7.67 15.73 13.25
CA ASP A 339 6.43 16.46 12.95
C ASP A 339 6.53 17.26 11.65
N ARG A 340 7.64 17.97 11.46
CA ARG A 340 7.84 18.89 10.34
C ARG A 340 9.21 18.70 9.70
N ILE A 341 9.25 18.76 8.38
CA ILE A 341 10.49 18.87 7.63
C ILE A 341 10.92 20.34 7.48
N LYS A 342 12.21 20.59 7.32
CA LYS A 342 12.81 21.95 7.22
C LYS A 342 12.11 22.87 6.22
N ASN A 343 11.61 22.34 5.10
CA ASN A 343 11.00 23.12 4.02
C ASN A 343 9.49 22.84 3.86
N GLN A 344 8.78 22.46 4.93
CA GLN A 344 7.38 22.05 4.84
C GLN A 344 6.46 23.15 4.32
N ASP A 345 6.64 24.39 4.77
CA ASP A 345 5.78 25.48 4.32
C ASP A 345 5.94 25.75 2.81
N LYS A 346 7.20 25.62 2.32
CA LYS A 346 7.48 25.71 0.89
C LYS A 346 6.85 24.54 0.13
N LEU A 347 6.97 23.32 0.66
CA LEU A 347 6.37 22.14 0.07
C LEU A 347 4.85 22.30 -0.10
N ILE A 348 4.16 22.75 0.93
CA ILE A 348 2.71 22.98 0.91
C ILE A 348 2.36 24.15 -0.02
N SER A 349 3.13 25.23 0.01
CA SER A 349 2.92 26.39 -0.88
C SER A 349 3.11 26.04 -2.35
N ASP A 350 4.08 25.18 -2.67
CA ASP A 350 4.34 24.72 -4.04
C ASP A 350 3.27 23.69 -4.50
N ASN A 351 2.53 23.05 -3.57
CA ASN A 351 1.55 22.00 -3.83
C ASN A 351 0.26 22.23 -3.02
N PRO A 352 -0.58 23.20 -3.38
CA PRO A 352 -1.72 23.65 -2.56
C PRO A 352 -2.85 22.62 -2.42
N PHE A 353 -2.82 21.51 -3.17
CA PHE A 353 -3.71 20.38 -3.00
C PHE A 353 -3.39 19.52 -1.76
N ILE A 354 -2.19 19.68 -1.16
CA ILE A 354 -1.82 19.03 0.10
C ILE A 354 -2.56 19.74 1.24
N LYS A 355 -3.35 18.98 2.01
CA LYS A 355 -4.10 19.49 3.18
C LYS A 355 -3.45 19.15 4.50
N PHE A 356 -2.62 18.11 4.52
CA PHE A 356 -1.89 17.69 5.71
C PHE A 356 -0.59 16.98 5.30
N HIS A 357 0.47 17.19 6.09
CA HIS A 357 1.73 16.46 5.99
C HIS A 357 2.46 16.42 7.33
N ASN A 358 2.92 15.23 7.73
CA ASN A 358 3.98 15.06 8.74
C ASN A 358 4.81 13.80 8.41
N ARG A 359 5.88 13.57 9.17
CA ARG A 359 6.76 12.41 8.97
C ARG A 359 6.90 11.53 10.22
N GLN A 360 6.01 11.66 11.17
CA GLN A 360 5.96 10.76 12.31
C GLN A 360 5.68 9.32 11.88
N ARG A 361 6.01 8.34 12.72
CA ARG A 361 5.73 6.92 12.50
C ARG A 361 4.37 6.55 13.04
N GLY A 362 3.76 5.49 12.53
CA GLY A 362 2.46 5.06 13.01
C GLY A 362 1.60 4.36 11.96
N TYR A 363 0.30 4.56 12.03
CA TYR A 363 -0.70 3.99 11.12
C TYR A 363 -1.86 4.96 10.93
N VAL A 364 -2.71 4.67 9.96
CA VAL A 364 -3.94 5.46 9.74
C VAL A 364 -5.16 4.60 10.06
N LYS A 365 -6.05 5.12 10.92
CA LYS A 365 -7.37 4.55 11.20
C LYS A 365 -8.44 5.34 10.48
N CYS A 366 -9.33 4.65 9.79
CA CYS A 366 -10.46 5.24 9.10
C CYS A 366 -11.77 4.69 9.64
N THR A 367 -12.73 5.58 9.88
CA THR A 367 -14.11 5.22 10.23
C THR A 367 -15.05 5.83 9.20
N LEU A 368 -15.89 4.97 8.61
CA LEU A 368 -16.83 5.34 7.57
C LEU A 368 -18.27 5.14 8.04
N THR A 369 -19.10 6.11 7.69
CA THR A 369 -20.56 5.99 7.73
C THR A 369 -21.12 6.24 6.33
N GLN A 370 -22.44 6.20 6.17
CA GLN A 370 -23.08 6.59 4.89
C GLN A 370 -22.83 8.07 4.51
N LYS A 371 -22.44 8.92 5.46
CA LYS A 371 -22.33 10.38 5.27
C LYS A 371 -20.92 10.92 5.45
N THR A 372 -20.09 10.24 6.24
CA THR A 372 -18.80 10.77 6.68
C THR A 372 -17.70 9.73 6.51
N TRP A 373 -16.52 10.21 6.21
CA TRP A 373 -15.26 9.50 6.30
C TRP A 373 -14.36 10.27 7.26
N THR A 374 -13.92 9.62 8.33
CA THR A 374 -13.00 10.19 9.30
C THR A 374 -11.69 9.41 9.24
N CYS A 375 -10.57 10.11 9.05
CA CYS A 375 -9.22 9.55 9.19
C CYS A 375 -8.55 10.11 10.44
N LEU A 376 -7.98 9.22 11.22
CA LEU A 376 -7.06 9.53 12.30
C LEU A 376 -5.68 9.05 11.89
N LEU A 377 -4.74 9.96 11.82
CA LEU A 377 -3.34 9.70 11.53
C LEU A 377 -2.66 9.51 12.90
N TYR A 378 -2.63 8.26 13.37
CA TYR A 378 -1.97 7.92 14.63
C TYR A 378 -0.47 7.97 14.46
N THR A 379 0.18 8.67 15.36
CA THR A 379 1.64 8.78 15.41
C THR A 379 2.13 8.21 16.73
N THR A 380 3.16 7.39 16.68
CA THR A 380 3.91 6.98 17.88
C THR A 380 4.86 8.10 18.23
N ASP A 381 4.89 8.51 19.50
CA ASP A 381 5.91 9.44 19.99
C ASP A 381 7.21 8.64 20.17
N ALA A 382 8.33 9.17 19.68
CA ALA A 382 9.66 8.55 19.83
C ALA A 382 10.08 8.37 21.31
N ALA A 383 9.33 8.97 22.23
CA ALA A 383 9.54 8.80 23.66
C ALA A 383 8.96 7.49 24.24
N ASP A 384 8.18 6.74 23.46
CA ASP A 384 7.54 5.47 23.88
C ASP A 384 8.30 4.23 23.36
N GLU A 385 9.47 4.41 22.73
CA GLU A 385 10.33 3.33 22.23
C GLU A 385 11.49 2.98 23.17
#